data_cf132bd014a06a12dcdfbb076bfb8cb0
#
_entry.id   cf132bd014a06a12dcdfbb076bfb8cb0
#
_cell.length_a   1.000
_cell.length_b   1.000
_cell.length_c   1.000
_cell.angle_alpha   90.00
_cell.angle_beta   90.00
_cell.angle_gamma   90.00
#
_symmetry.space_group_name_H-M   'P 1'
#
loop_
_entity.id
_entity.type
_entity.pdbx_description
1 polymer ?
#
loop_
_entity_poly.entity_id
_entity_poly.type
_entity_poly.pdbx_seq_one_letter_code
_entity_poly.pdbx_strand_id
1 'polypeptide(L)'
;MCDKKVDYNEILMGINTKVKTFDNKIIRAINFDNAATTPPFKSVIDKIIKLSEYYGSIGRGAGHKSEMTTYIYHESKKYLMNFFNIKDKNKYIVIYVNNTTDGINKLARILPRKKDDIVLLTRMEHHSNDLPWRKNFNVDYVEVDEEGRLKIDEFEKKFKE
;
A
#
# COMPACT_ATOMS: atom_id res chain seq x y z
N MET A 1 -10.04 -30.37 8.95
CA MET A 1 -10.13 -29.62 7.66
C MET A 1 -8.82 -29.85 6.93
N CYS A 2 -8.86 -30.44 5.75
CA CYS A 2 -7.64 -30.75 4.99
C CYS A 2 -7.10 -29.42 4.44
N ASP A 3 -5.95 -28.96 4.91
CA ASP A 3 -5.28 -27.77 4.38
C ASP A 3 -4.96 -28.03 2.91
N LYS A 4 -5.81 -27.54 2.00
CA LYS A 4 -5.47 -27.52 0.59
C LYS A 4 -4.22 -26.66 0.42
N LYS A 5 -3.11 -27.32 0.14
CA LYS A 5 -1.85 -26.66 -0.16
C LYS A 5 -2.08 -25.73 -1.36
N VAL A 6 -1.93 -24.43 -1.14
CA VAL A 6 -2.11 -23.42 -2.19
C VAL A 6 -1.02 -23.59 -3.23
N ASP A 7 -1.38 -23.82 -4.50
CA ASP A 7 -0.42 -23.78 -5.60
C ASP A 7 -0.24 -22.32 -6.07
N TYR A 8 0.84 -21.72 -5.64
CA TYR A 8 1.17 -20.34 -6.01
C TYR A 8 1.42 -20.15 -7.51
N ASN A 9 1.75 -21.24 -8.26
CA ASN A 9 1.90 -21.18 -9.71
C ASN A 9 0.57 -20.92 -10.42
N GLU A 10 -0.55 -21.30 -9.81
CA GLU A 10 -1.87 -21.02 -10.35
C GLU A 10 -2.32 -19.59 -10.06
N ILE A 11 -1.85 -18.97 -8.98
CA ILE A 11 -2.32 -17.70 -8.47
C ILE A 11 -1.46 -16.53 -8.94
N LEU A 12 -0.13 -16.70 -8.93
CA LEU A 12 0.81 -15.60 -9.18
C LEU A 12 1.43 -15.69 -10.58
N MET A 13 1.76 -14.53 -11.13
CA MET A 13 2.51 -14.42 -12.38
C MET A 13 4.02 -14.40 -12.11
N GLY A 14 4.79 -14.90 -13.08
CA GLY A 14 6.25 -14.71 -13.09
C GLY A 14 7.06 -15.58 -12.15
N ILE A 15 6.44 -16.45 -11.32
CA ILE A 15 7.20 -17.30 -10.38
C ILE A 15 8.09 -18.36 -11.02
N ASN A 16 7.86 -18.68 -12.29
CA ASN A 16 8.69 -19.62 -13.06
C ASN A 16 9.53 -18.91 -14.13
N THR A 17 9.70 -17.58 -14.00
CA THR A 17 10.52 -16.80 -14.93
C THR A 17 11.95 -17.32 -14.94
N LYS A 18 12.47 -17.55 -16.13
CA LYS A 18 13.87 -17.96 -16.34
C LYS A 18 14.71 -16.73 -16.61
N VAL A 19 15.88 -16.69 -16.00
CA VAL A 19 16.87 -15.62 -16.18
C VAL A 19 18.21 -16.20 -16.60
N LYS A 20 18.96 -15.43 -17.37
CA LYS A 20 20.32 -15.79 -17.76
C LYS A 20 21.28 -15.32 -16.67
N THR A 21 22.08 -16.22 -16.17
CA THR A 21 23.12 -15.93 -15.19
C THR A 21 24.38 -15.36 -15.84
N PHE A 22 25.29 -14.85 -15.02
CA PHE A 22 26.57 -14.31 -15.48
C PHE A 22 27.42 -15.34 -16.26
N ASP A 23 27.35 -16.62 -15.90
CA ASP A 23 28.01 -17.75 -16.60
C ASP A 23 27.18 -18.29 -17.78
N ASN A 24 26.24 -17.51 -18.28
CA ASN A 24 25.39 -17.80 -19.43
C ASN A 24 24.41 -18.99 -19.24
N LYS A 25 24.24 -19.52 -18.06
CA LYS A 25 23.23 -20.55 -17.77
C LYS A 25 21.83 -19.92 -17.65
N ILE A 26 20.83 -20.68 -18.08
CA ILE A 26 19.44 -20.29 -17.91
C ILE A 26 18.89 -21.03 -16.68
N ILE A 27 18.55 -20.29 -15.64
CA ILE A 27 18.01 -20.85 -14.41
C ILE A 27 16.67 -20.20 -14.07
N ARG A 28 15.87 -20.85 -13.21
CA ARG A 28 14.68 -20.24 -12.66
C ARG A 28 15.09 -19.14 -11.65
N ALA A 29 14.52 -17.95 -11.80
CA ALA A 29 14.67 -16.90 -10.82
C ALA A 29 13.95 -17.26 -9.52
N ILE A 30 14.60 -17.04 -8.38
CA ILE A 30 14.01 -17.19 -7.05
C ILE A 30 13.97 -15.80 -6.41
N ASN A 31 12.76 -15.32 -6.10
CA ASN A 31 12.58 -14.04 -5.43
C ASN A 31 12.44 -14.27 -3.92
N PHE A 32 13.41 -13.80 -3.15
CA PHE A 32 13.38 -13.80 -1.69
C PHE A 32 12.89 -12.47 -1.10
N ASP A 33 12.56 -11.49 -1.94
CA ASP A 33 12.13 -10.15 -1.53
C ASP A 33 10.73 -9.81 -2.06
N ASN A 34 9.77 -10.69 -1.79
CA ASN A 34 8.37 -10.45 -2.12
C ASN A 34 7.77 -9.30 -1.28
N ALA A 35 8.37 -8.95 -0.15
CA ALA A 35 7.94 -7.83 0.68
C ALA A 35 8.17 -6.49 -0.01
N ALA A 36 9.28 -6.34 -0.74
CA ALA A 36 9.55 -5.13 -1.53
C ALA A 36 8.70 -5.07 -2.80
N THR A 37 8.54 -6.21 -3.51
CA THR A 37 7.74 -6.26 -4.75
C THR A 37 7.06 -7.62 -4.88
N THR A 38 5.80 -7.70 -4.48
CA THR A 38 4.99 -8.91 -4.61
C THR A 38 4.64 -9.17 -6.08
N PRO A 39 4.80 -10.40 -6.59
CA PRO A 39 4.36 -10.76 -7.92
C PRO A 39 2.86 -10.49 -8.13
N PRO A 40 2.44 -10.05 -9.33
CA PRO A 40 1.03 -9.76 -9.58
C PRO A 40 0.19 -11.03 -9.57
N PHE A 41 -1.05 -10.91 -9.05
CA PHE A 41 -2.03 -11.98 -9.12
C PHE A 41 -2.60 -12.10 -10.55
N LYS A 42 -2.66 -13.31 -11.09
CA LYS A 42 -3.24 -13.59 -12.41
C LYS A 42 -4.67 -13.06 -12.52
N SER A 43 -5.51 -13.31 -11.51
CA SER A 43 -6.89 -12.84 -11.48
C SER A 43 -7.02 -11.32 -11.54
N VAL A 44 -6.05 -10.58 -11.00
CA VAL A 44 -6.03 -9.12 -11.08
C VAL A 44 -5.67 -8.66 -12.49
N ILE A 45 -4.63 -9.26 -13.09
CA ILE A 45 -4.22 -8.93 -14.46
C ILE A 45 -5.35 -9.23 -15.45
N ASP A 46 -5.98 -10.41 -15.36
CA ASP A 46 -7.12 -10.80 -16.20
C ASP A 46 -8.29 -9.80 -16.05
N LYS A 47 -8.52 -9.34 -14.83
CA LYS A 47 -9.56 -8.34 -14.58
C LYS A 47 -9.23 -6.99 -15.22
N ILE A 48 -7.97 -6.56 -15.12
CA ILE A 48 -7.50 -5.32 -15.77
C ILE A 48 -7.66 -5.41 -17.28
N ILE A 49 -7.26 -6.52 -17.90
CA ILE A 49 -7.41 -6.74 -19.35
C ILE A 49 -8.89 -6.64 -19.76
N LYS A 50 -9.79 -7.35 -19.06
CA LYS A 50 -11.23 -7.31 -19.34
C LYS A 50 -11.84 -5.91 -19.17
N LEU A 51 -11.39 -5.16 -18.17
CA LEU A 51 -11.90 -3.81 -17.91
C LEU A 51 -11.33 -2.77 -18.88
N SER A 52 -10.17 -3.03 -19.51
CA SER A 52 -9.56 -2.09 -20.45
C SER A 52 -10.43 -1.79 -21.68
N GLU A 53 -11.28 -2.73 -22.07
CA GLU A 53 -12.25 -2.53 -23.16
C GLU A 53 -13.29 -1.43 -22.84
N TYR A 54 -13.59 -1.24 -21.56
CA TYR A 54 -14.56 -0.28 -21.03
C TYR A 54 -13.89 0.97 -20.44
N TYR A 55 -12.57 1.12 -20.63
CA TYR A 55 -11.85 2.25 -20.05
C TYR A 55 -12.33 3.59 -20.62
N GLY A 56 -12.69 4.50 -19.71
CA GLY A 56 -13.15 5.85 -20.00
C GLY A 56 -12.85 6.82 -18.84
N SER A 57 -13.16 8.08 -19.05
CA SER A 57 -12.94 9.12 -18.03
C SER A 57 -13.91 8.98 -16.88
N ILE A 58 -13.42 9.06 -15.65
CA ILE A 58 -14.26 9.05 -14.44
C ILE A 58 -14.95 10.41 -14.29
N GLY A 59 -16.26 10.38 -13.92
CA GLY A 59 -17.01 11.59 -13.56
C GLY A 59 -17.51 12.46 -14.70
N ARG A 60 -17.35 12.05 -15.94
CA ARG A 60 -17.81 12.82 -17.12
C ARG A 60 -19.34 12.86 -17.30
N GLY A 61 -20.06 11.90 -16.70
CA GLY A 61 -21.53 11.86 -16.72
C GLY A 61 -22.18 11.50 -18.06
N ALA A 62 -21.39 11.17 -19.09
CA ALA A 62 -21.91 10.80 -20.41
C ALA A 62 -20.99 9.82 -21.13
N GLY A 63 -21.63 8.89 -21.87
CA GLY A 63 -20.95 7.87 -22.67
C GLY A 63 -20.69 6.57 -21.90
N HIS A 64 -21.06 5.44 -22.51
CA HIS A 64 -21.05 4.11 -21.89
C HIS A 64 -19.75 3.76 -21.17
N LYS A 65 -18.60 3.99 -21.80
CA LYS A 65 -17.29 3.69 -21.16
C LYS A 65 -17.02 4.56 -19.92
N SER A 66 -17.38 5.84 -19.97
CA SER A 66 -17.23 6.76 -18.84
C SER A 66 -18.14 6.37 -17.68
N GLU A 67 -19.37 6.02 -17.96
CA GLU A 67 -20.34 5.56 -16.95
C GLU A 67 -19.86 4.26 -16.29
N MET A 68 -19.41 3.28 -17.09
CA MET A 68 -18.88 2.02 -16.59
C MET A 68 -17.63 2.22 -15.70
N THR A 69 -16.67 3.03 -16.14
CA THR A 69 -15.46 3.29 -15.36
C THR A 69 -15.80 4.05 -14.09
N THR A 70 -16.74 5.01 -14.14
CA THR A 70 -17.21 5.75 -12.97
C THR A 70 -17.90 4.82 -11.97
N TYR A 71 -18.77 3.93 -12.45
CA TYR A 71 -19.41 2.92 -11.62
C TYR A 71 -18.40 2.03 -10.90
N ILE A 72 -17.44 1.46 -11.63
CA ILE A 72 -16.38 0.60 -11.07
C ILE A 72 -15.57 1.36 -10.03
N TYR A 73 -15.23 2.62 -10.28
CA TYR A 73 -14.50 3.46 -9.33
C TYR A 73 -15.26 3.66 -8.02
N HIS A 74 -16.56 3.91 -8.08
CA HIS A 74 -17.37 4.08 -6.86
C HIS A 74 -17.58 2.76 -6.12
N GLU A 75 -17.85 1.67 -6.84
CA GLU A 75 -18.02 0.35 -6.22
C GLU A 75 -16.73 -0.14 -5.55
N SER A 76 -15.57 0.12 -6.14
CA SER A 76 -14.29 -0.24 -5.52
C SER A 76 -14.07 0.49 -4.18
N LYS A 77 -14.50 1.75 -4.05
CA LYS A 77 -14.46 2.47 -2.76
C LYS A 77 -15.38 1.84 -1.71
N LYS A 78 -16.59 1.46 -2.10
CA LYS A 78 -17.53 0.76 -1.20
C LYS A 78 -16.97 -0.58 -0.76
N TYR A 79 -16.35 -1.32 -1.68
CA TYR A 79 -15.68 -2.58 -1.36
C TYR A 79 -14.58 -2.39 -0.31
N LEU A 80 -13.71 -1.40 -0.49
CA LEU A 80 -12.64 -1.09 0.48
C LEU A 80 -13.20 -0.71 1.84
N MET A 81 -14.24 0.12 1.91
CA MET A 81 -14.89 0.46 3.18
C MET A 81 -15.42 -0.79 3.89
N ASN A 82 -16.02 -1.71 3.15
CA ASN A 82 -16.52 -2.97 3.71
C ASN A 82 -15.36 -3.89 4.15
N PHE A 83 -14.29 -3.99 3.35
CA PHE A 83 -13.10 -4.78 3.67
C PHE A 83 -12.45 -4.34 4.99
N PHE A 84 -12.35 -3.03 5.22
CA PHE A 84 -11.85 -2.46 6.47
C PHE A 84 -12.91 -2.38 7.58
N ASN A 85 -14.09 -2.98 7.40
CA ASN A 85 -15.18 -3.01 8.37
C ASN A 85 -15.62 -1.61 8.85
N ILE A 86 -15.60 -0.62 7.96
CA ILE A 86 -16.04 0.75 8.26
C ILE A 86 -17.55 0.78 8.37
N LYS A 87 -18.08 0.98 9.58
CA LYS A 87 -19.53 0.99 9.87
C LYS A 87 -20.17 2.31 9.46
N ASP A 88 -19.59 3.42 9.83
CA ASP A 88 -20.10 4.76 9.53
C ASP A 88 -19.42 5.33 8.28
N LYS A 89 -20.04 5.08 7.13
CA LYS A 89 -19.51 5.52 5.83
C LYS A 89 -19.53 7.04 5.64
N ASN A 90 -20.22 7.79 6.51
CA ASN A 90 -20.28 9.25 6.43
C ASN A 90 -19.05 9.91 7.10
N LYS A 91 -18.38 9.18 8.00
CA LYS A 91 -17.18 9.68 8.69
C LYS A 91 -15.87 9.41 7.96
N TYR A 92 -15.90 8.57 6.93
CA TYR A 92 -14.70 8.11 6.26
C TYR A 92 -14.79 8.33 4.75
N ILE A 93 -13.66 8.61 4.15
CA ILE A 93 -13.52 8.73 2.70
C ILE A 93 -12.37 7.85 2.20
N VAL A 94 -12.56 7.22 1.05
CA VAL A 94 -11.50 6.51 0.34
C VAL A 94 -10.93 7.42 -0.74
N ILE A 95 -9.63 7.68 -0.65
CA ILE A 95 -8.88 8.46 -1.64
C ILE A 95 -7.80 7.56 -2.24
N TYR A 96 -7.81 7.39 -3.55
CA TYR A 96 -6.74 6.68 -4.25
C TYR A 96 -5.54 7.60 -4.44
N VAL A 97 -4.38 7.03 -4.20
CA VAL A 97 -3.06 7.68 -4.36
C VAL A 97 -2.16 6.80 -5.22
N ASN A 98 -1.08 7.35 -5.75
CA ASN A 98 -0.20 6.59 -6.65
C ASN A 98 0.57 5.47 -5.93
N ASN A 99 0.95 5.71 -4.68
CA ASN A 99 1.67 4.77 -3.83
C ASN A 99 1.65 5.25 -2.37
N THR A 100 2.22 4.47 -1.46
CA THR A 100 2.32 4.82 -0.03
C THR A 100 3.08 6.13 0.19
N THR A 101 4.16 6.36 -0.53
CA THR A 101 4.94 7.62 -0.44
C THR A 101 4.09 8.84 -0.77
N ASP A 102 3.28 8.78 -1.84
CA ASP A 102 2.36 9.85 -2.21
C ASP A 102 1.28 10.07 -1.13
N GLY A 103 0.73 8.99 -0.59
CA GLY A 103 -0.24 9.04 0.50
C GLY A 103 0.30 9.73 1.75
N ILE A 104 1.47 9.32 2.22
CA ILE A 104 2.10 9.89 3.42
C ILE A 104 2.49 11.36 3.20
N ASN A 105 3.03 11.71 2.03
CA ASN A 105 3.33 13.11 1.70
C ASN A 105 2.08 13.99 1.70
N LYS A 106 0.95 13.48 1.18
CA LYS A 106 -0.33 14.19 1.24
C LYS A 106 -0.79 14.38 2.69
N LEU A 107 -0.76 13.32 3.50
CA LEU A 107 -1.12 13.40 4.92
C LEU A 107 -0.26 14.43 5.66
N ALA A 108 1.06 14.38 5.51
CA ALA A 108 1.97 15.31 6.17
C ALA A 108 1.74 16.79 5.78
N ARG A 109 1.14 17.04 4.61
CA ARG A 109 0.81 18.39 4.16
C ARG A 109 -0.55 18.89 4.63
N ILE A 110 -1.55 18.01 4.72
CA ILE A 110 -2.94 18.41 4.96
C ILE A 110 -3.36 18.27 6.42
N LEU A 111 -2.66 17.47 7.22
CA LEU A 111 -2.99 17.35 8.64
C LEU A 111 -2.86 18.71 9.32
N PRO A 112 -3.88 19.12 10.07
CA PRO A 112 -3.80 20.33 10.88
C PRO A 112 -2.69 20.18 11.92
N ARG A 113 -1.93 21.23 12.14
CA ARG A 113 -0.80 21.23 13.07
C ARG A 113 -0.77 22.49 13.91
N LYS A 114 -0.33 22.35 15.16
CA LYS A 114 0.09 23.43 16.02
C LYS A 114 1.62 23.52 16.02
N LYS A 115 2.14 24.64 16.52
CA LYS A 115 3.59 24.90 16.52
C LYS A 115 4.41 23.82 17.24
N ASP A 116 3.83 23.26 18.30
CA ASP A 116 4.51 22.34 19.21
C ASP A 116 4.10 20.86 18.98
N ASP A 117 3.30 20.58 17.94
CA ASP A 117 2.92 19.22 17.62
C ASP A 117 4.15 18.40 17.18
N ILE A 118 4.27 17.21 17.75
CA ILE A 118 5.35 16.26 17.47
C ILE A 118 4.78 15.04 16.76
N VAL A 119 5.45 14.59 15.73
CA VAL A 119 5.20 13.28 15.12
C VAL A 119 6.22 12.30 15.70
N LEU A 120 5.73 11.31 16.42
CA LEU A 120 6.55 10.26 16.99
C LEU A 120 6.75 9.16 15.97
N LEU A 121 7.99 8.89 15.61
CA LEU A 121 8.41 7.87 14.65
C LEU A 121 9.29 6.82 15.30
N THR A 122 9.55 5.72 14.61
CA THR A 122 10.54 4.75 15.04
C THR A 122 11.84 4.91 14.24
N ARG A 123 12.96 4.44 14.79
CA ARG A 123 14.22 4.39 14.02
C ARG A 123 14.21 3.34 12.90
N MET A 124 13.16 2.53 12.84
CA MET A 124 12.98 1.49 11.81
C MET A 124 12.19 1.95 10.60
N GLU A 125 11.76 3.22 10.56
CA GLU A 125 10.91 3.70 9.48
C GLU A 125 11.59 3.64 8.11
N HIS A 126 10.84 3.22 7.12
CA HIS A 126 11.23 3.43 5.74
C HIS A 126 11.26 4.95 5.45
N HIS A 127 12.20 5.43 4.66
CA HIS A 127 12.34 6.86 4.32
C HIS A 127 11.05 7.53 3.85
N SER A 128 10.16 6.78 3.18
CA SER A 128 8.85 7.28 2.74
C SER A 128 7.93 7.66 3.89
N ASN A 129 8.12 7.07 5.08
CA ASN A 129 7.38 7.39 6.30
C ASN A 129 8.18 8.19 7.34
N ASP A 130 9.36 8.61 7.01
CA ASP A 130 10.20 9.47 7.85
C ASP A 130 10.31 10.89 7.26
N LEU A 131 10.83 11.01 6.05
CA LEU A 131 11.18 12.31 5.44
C LEU A 131 9.99 13.27 5.27
N PRO A 132 8.76 12.84 4.91
CA PRO A 132 7.64 13.76 4.74
C PRO A 132 7.27 14.52 6.01
N TRP A 133 7.42 13.89 7.17
CA TRP A 133 7.05 14.48 8.46
C TRP A 133 8.02 15.59 8.87
N ARG A 134 9.33 15.38 8.68
CA ARG A 134 10.38 16.33 9.05
C ARG A 134 10.20 17.72 8.43
N LYS A 135 9.54 17.80 7.27
CA LYS A 135 9.32 19.08 6.58
C LYS A 135 8.22 19.91 7.23
N ASN A 136 7.24 19.26 7.85
CA ASN A 136 6.00 19.90 8.27
C ASN A 136 5.76 19.86 9.78
N PHE A 137 6.46 18.98 10.50
CA PHE A 137 6.28 18.76 11.95
C PHE A 137 7.63 18.71 12.65
N ASN A 138 7.61 18.92 13.96
CA ASN A 138 8.69 18.45 14.83
C ASN A 138 8.62 16.91 14.87
N VAL A 139 9.77 16.27 14.83
CA VAL A 139 9.85 14.80 14.81
C VAL A 139 10.70 14.34 15.99
N ASP A 140 10.19 13.38 16.74
CA ASP A 140 10.95 12.64 17.74
C ASP A 140 10.95 11.14 17.41
N TYR A 141 11.92 10.40 17.91
CA TYR A 141 12.15 9.01 17.56
C TYR A 141 12.14 8.12 18.79
N VAL A 142 11.50 6.95 18.62
CA VAL A 142 11.62 5.83 19.55
C VAL A 142 12.75 4.94 19.09
N GLU A 143 13.67 4.65 20.00
CA GLU A 143 14.84 3.83 19.73
C GLU A 143 14.49 2.33 19.67
N VAL A 144 15.42 1.56 19.13
CA VAL A 144 15.37 0.10 19.10
C VAL A 144 16.43 -0.47 20.05
N ASP A 145 16.22 -1.72 20.50
CA ASP A 145 17.24 -2.46 21.23
C ASP A 145 18.32 -3.05 20.28
N GLU A 146 19.28 -3.77 20.84
CA GLU A 146 20.38 -4.39 20.10
C GLU A 146 19.91 -5.49 19.12
N GLU A 147 18.73 -6.08 19.38
CA GLU A 147 18.07 -7.06 18.53
C GLU A 147 17.16 -6.42 17.47
N GLY A 148 17.08 -5.09 17.42
CA GLY A 148 16.23 -4.35 16.45
C GLY A 148 14.75 -4.32 16.83
N ARG A 149 14.38 -4.54 18.10
CA ARG A 149 13.00 -4.45 18.58
C ARG A 149 12.70 -3.05 19.10
N LEU A 150 11.48 -2.58 18.88
CA LEU A 150 11.04 -1.29 19.39
C LEU A 150 11.03 -1.26 20.91
N LYS A 151 11.59 -0.22 21.52
CA LYS A 151 11.54 0.04 22.97
C LYS A 151 10.15 0.55 23.34
N ILE A 152 9.24 -0.35 23.67
CA ILE A 152 7.82 -0.04 23.95
C ILE A 152 7.68 0.91 25.13
N ASP A 153 8.46 0.73 26.20
CA ASP A 153 8.41 1.59 27.40
C ASP A 153 8.77 3.05 27.05
N GLU A 154 9.76 3.24 26.17
CA GLU A 154 10.15 4.56 25.66
C GLU A 154 9.03 5.16 24.78
N PHE A 155 8.41 4.35 23.92
CA PHE A 155 7.27 4.77 23.14
C PHE A 155 6.13 5.27 24.03
N GLU A 156 5.72 4.46 25.04
CA GLU A 156 4.64 4.83 25.94
C GLU A 156 4.93 6.09 26.75
N LYS A 157 6.19 6.29 27.15
CA LYS A 157 6.62 7.49 27.86
C LYS A 157 6.46 8.72 26.98
N LYS A 158 7.07 8.72 25.79
CA LYS A 158 7.04 9.83 24.82
C LYS A 158 5.63 10.15 24.31
N PHE A 159 4.76 9.14 24.23
CA PHE A 159 3.37 9.32 23.79
C PHE A 159 2.49 10.01 24.86
N LYS A 160 2.88 9.97 26.13
CA LYS A 160 2.16 10.61 27.24
C LYS A 160 2.63 12.03 27.55
N GLU A 161 3.82 12.39 27.11
CA GLU A 161 4.39 13.73 27.19
C GLU A 161 3.80 14.69 26.14
#